data_d74be3d09018dd226d131e5956d71dd7
#
_entry.id   d74be3d09018dd226d131e5956d71dd7
#
_cell.length_a   1.000
_cell.length_b   1.000
_cell.length_c   1.000
_cell.angle_alpha   90.00
_cell.angle_beta   90.00
_cell.angle_gamma   90.00
#
_symmetry.space_group_name_H-M   'P 1'
#
loop_
_entity.id
_entity.type
_entity.pdbx_description
1 polymer ?
#
loop_
_entity_poly.entity_id
_entity_poly.type
_entity_poly.pdbx_seq_one_letter_code
_entity_poly.pdbx_strand_id
1 'polypeptide(L)'
;MRYLFVGDTHGPTDLGKLRSPEVAALKLGARDAIIHCGDFGAPWRQDMDEVLGFWRQVPAKVLICLGNHENYGWIMRQPVTRRYGCQGYDLGGKLFAPLPGQTATLGGRRFWFYPGGFSIDFFLRQTGVDLFGDELLTGEQAAAVMADYFRRQVPDYIISHDAPRSFILKHFGFPIRLPPDAYYAHTGERTGSRAHPAFTLDPIYLARRYNKWYFGHHHKDYEAENLRCLYRQMVLEDSLTGETRIISPAG
;
A
#
# COMPACT_ATOMS: atom_id res chain seq x y z
N MET A 1 -11.19 12.72 -13.52
CA MET A 1 -10.01 12.49 -12.64
C MET A 1 -9.41 11.16 -13.00
N ARG A 2 -8.12 11.12 -13.24
CA ARG A 2 -7.43 9.86 -13.52
C ARG A 2 -6.71 9.39 -12.25
N TYR A 3 -6.65 8.08 -12.07
CA TYR A 3 -5.92 7.42 -11.00
C TYR A 3 -4.80 6.58 -11.61
N LEU A 4 -3.56 6.80 -11.19
CA LEU A 4 -2.44 5.92 -11.50
C LEU A 4 -2.16 5.04 -10.28
N PHE A 5 -2.44 3.74 -10.39
CA PHE A 5 -2.14 2.75 -9.35
C PHE A 5 -0.71 2.24 -9.55
N VAL A 6 0.06 2.22 -8.47
CA VAL A 6 1.49 1.87 -8.45
C VAL A 6 1.77 1.00 -7.23
N GLY A 7 2.61 -0.04 -7.35
CA GLY A 7 3.15 -0.81 -6.23
C GLY A 7 4.68 -0.73 -6.16
N ASP A 8 5.25 -1.02 -5.03
CA ASP A 8 6.65 -1.37 -4.76
C ASP A 8 7.68 -0.49 -5.48
N THR A 9 7.89 0.74 -5.00
CA THR A 9 8.94 1.64 -5.53
C THR A 9 10.26 1.56 -4.77
N HIS A 10 10.26 0.98 -3.55
CA HIS A 10 11.45 0.73 -2.71
C HIS A 10 12.43 1.91 -2.66
N GLY A 11 11.92 3.09 -2.40
CA GLY A 11 12.72 4.31 -2.42
C GLY A 11 13.33 4.55 -3.79
N PRO A 12 14.67 4.73 -3.90
CA PRO A 12 15.31 4.99 -5.19
C PRO A 12 15.37 3.77 -6.11
N THR A 13 15.27 2.55 -5.59
CA THR A 13 15.54 1.30 -6.32
C THR A 13 14.63 1.11 -7.53
N ASP A 14 13.32 1.13 -7.30
CA ASP A 14 12.32 0.90 -8.36
C ASP A 14 11.58 2.19 -8.78
N LEU A 15 12.04 3.35 -8.28
CA LEU A 15 11.46 4.65 -8.60
C LEU A 15 11.63 5.01 -10.08
N GLY A 16 12.61 4.40 -10.75
CA GLY A 16 12.88 4.58 -12.17
C GLY A 16 11.67 4.36 -13.06
N LYS A 17 10.78 3.42 -12.69
CA LYS A 17 9.54 3.17 -13.45
C LYS A 17 8.63 4.39 -13.54
N LEU A 18 8.61 5.25 -12.51
CA LEU A 18 7.83 6.49 -12.50
C LEU A 18 8.49 7.63 -13.29
N ARG A 19 9.78 7.52 -13.58
CA ARG A 19 10.54 8.47 -14.41
C ARG A 19 10.51 8.09 -15.89
N SER A 20 9.83 7.01 -16.25
CA SER A 20 9.80 6.50 -17.62
C SER A 20 9.06 7.45 -18.57
N PRO A 21 9.40 7.42 -19.89
CA PRO A 21 8.71 8.18 -20.91
C PRO A 21 7.20 7.91 -20.96
N GLU A 22 6.79 6.67 -20.68
CA GLU A 22 5.39 6.25 -20.66
C GLU A 22 4.61 6.97 -19.57
N VAL A 23 5.18 7.11 -18.37
CA VAL A 23 4.57 7.86 -17.26
C VAL A 23 4.60 9.37 -17.54
N ALA A 24 5.71 9.88 -18.05
CA ALA A 24 5.82 11.30 -18.43
C ALA A 24 4.75 11.69 -19.47
N ALA A 25 4.48 10.81 -20.45
CA ALA A 25 3.47 11.00 -21.49
C ALA A 25 2.04 11.09 -20.93
N LEU A 26 1.79 10.59 -19.71
CA LEU A 26 0.46 10.71 -19.07
C LEU A 26 0.12 12.16 -18.72
N LYS A 27 1.13 13.02 -18.53
CA LYS A 27 0.94 14.43 -18.14
C LYS A 27 -0.03 14.55 -16.95
N LEU A 28 0.23 13.76 -15.89
CA LEU A 28 -0.58 13.82 -14.68
C LEU A 28 -0.53 15.23 -14.09
N GLY A 29 -1.66 15.71 -13.60
CA GLY A 29 -1.79 17.07 -13.07
C GLY A 29 -2.47 17.11 -11.71
N ALA A 30 -2.69 18.31 -11.18
CA ALA A 30 -3.28 18.53 -9.84
C ALA A 30 -4.68 17.92 -9.66
N ARG A 31 -5.39 17.65 -10.77
CA ARG A 31 -6.71 16.99 -10.72
C ARG A 31 -6.62 15.47 -10.65
N ASP A 32 -5.43 14.88 -10.95
CA ASP A 32 -5.21 13.44 -10.95
C ASP A 32 -4.68 12.97 -9.60
N ALA A 33 -4.63 11.66 -9.39
CA ALA A 33 -4.06 11.05 -8.19
C ALA A 33 -3.19 9.85 -8.54
N ILE A 34 -2.11 9.66 -7.79
CA ILE A 34 -1.35 8.43 -7.72
C ILE A 34 -1.79 7.70 -6.45
N ILE A 35 -2.17 6.44 -6.59
CA ILE A 35 -2.54 5.55 -5.50
C ILE A 35 -1.45 4.49 -5.37
N HIS A 36 -0.67 4.58 -4.31
CA HIS A 36 0.48 3.71 -4.08
C HIS A 36 0.11 2.55 -3.16
N CYS A 37 0.39 1.33 -3.61
CA CYS A 37 0.00 0.08 -2.94
C CYS A 37 1.07 -0.46 -1.97
N GLY A 38 1.91 0.40 -1.41
CA GLY A 38 2.91 0.03 -0.42
C GLY A 38 4.32 -0.18 -0.98
N ASP A 39 5.26 -0.34 -0.07
CA ASP A 39 6.70 -0.29 -0.35
C ASP A 39 7.08 0.96 -1.14
N PHE A 40 6.56 2.06 -0.63
CA PHE A 40 6.88 3.40 -1.10
C PHE A 40 8.39 3.67 -0.92
N GLY A 41 8.98 2.99 0.08
CA GLY A 41 10.35 3.22 0.46
C GLY A 41 10.46 4.54 1.20
N ALA A 42 9.55 4.77 2.15
CA ALA A 42 9.62 5.93 3.02
C ALA A 42 11.00 5.98 3.65
N PRO A 43 11.60 7.15 3.64
CA PRO A 43 13.03 7.33 3.54
C PRO A 43 13.79 6.67 4.67
N TRP A 44 14.73 5.84 4.27
CA TRP A 44 15.70 5.25 5.15
C TRP A 44 17.03 5.97 5.00
N ARG A 45 17.54 6.56 6.10
CA ARG A 45 18.87 7.17 6.15
C ARG A 45 19.07 8.35 5.17
N GLN A 46 20.09 8.22 4.33
CA GLN A 46 20.62 9.29 3.46
C GLN A 46 19.74 9.55 2.23
N ASP A 47 18.88 8.60 1.84
CA ASP A 47 18.05 8.69 0.62
C ASP A 47 16.76 9.50 0.84
N MET A 48 16.56 9.99 2.07
CA MET A 48 15.34 10.71 2.47
C MET A 48 15.04 11.88 1.54
N ASP A 49 16.04 12.71 1.26
CA ASP A 49 15.86 13.91 0.46
C ASP A 49 15.62 13.59 -1.01
N GLU A 50 16.24 12.54 -1.55
CA GLU A 50 16.03 12.12 -2.93
C GLU A 50 14.61 11.59 -3.14
N VAL A 51 14.18 10.65 -2.31
CA VAL A 51 12.85 10.00 -2.42
C VAL A 51 11.73 11.02 -2.21
N LEU A 52 11.78 11.77 -1.10
CA LEU A 52 10.78 12.79 -0.82
C LEU A 52 10.85 13.95 -1.82
N GLY A 53 12.05 14.31 -2.30
CA GLY A 53 12.27 15.33 -3.31
C GLY A 53 11.56 14.98 -4.61
N PHE A 54 11.71 13.75 -5.09
CA PHE A 54 10.97 13.26 -6.26
C PHE A 54 9.45 13.37 -6.06
N TRP A 55 8.93 12.78 -4.99
CA TRP A 55 7.50 12.71 -4.78
C TRP A 55 6.87 14.09 -4.55
N ARG A 56 7.58 15.03 -3.93
CA ARG A 56 7.11 16.42 -3.74
C ARG A 56 6.96 17.18 -5.05
N GLN A 57 7.73 16.82 -6.08
CA GLN A 57 7.64 17.42 -7.41
C GLN A 57 6.49 16.85 -8.25
N VAL A 58 5.95 15.68 -7.90
CA VAL A 58 4.81 15.09 -8.60
C VAL A 58 3.61 16.04 -8.53
N PRO A 59 3.03 16.45 -9.68
CA PRO A 59 1.95 17.43 -9.69
C PRO A 59 0.62 16.88 -9.18
N ALA A 60 0.42 15.55 -9.24
CA ALA A 60 -0.79 14.87 -8.79
C ALA A 60 -0.83 14.72 -7.25
N LYS A 61 -2.02 14.41 -6.71
CA LYS A 61 -2.17 13.94 -5.33
C LYS A 61 -1.53 12.56 -5.20
N VAL A 62 -0.90 12.26 -4.06
CA VAL A 62 -0.29 10.94 -3.81
C VAL A 62 -0.83 10.40 -2.51
N LEU A 63 -1.60 9.31 -2.61
CA LEU A 63 -2.09 8.56 -1.45
C LEU A 63 -1.32 7.24 -1.37
N ILE A 64 -0.77 6.97 -0.18
CA ILE A 64 0.15 5.86 0.04
C ILE A 64 -0.48 4.89 1.02
N CYS A 65 -0.74 3.65 0.59
CA CYS A 65 -0.88 2.53 1.48
C CYS A 65 0.53 2.12 1.95
N LEU A 66 0.77 2.07 3.25
CA LEU A 66 2.11 1.73 3.75
C LEU A 66 2.38 0.23 3.54
N GLY A 67 3.60 -0.12 3.13
CA GLY A 67 4.09 -1.49 3.01
C GLY A 67 4.96 -1.91 4.20
N ASN A 68 5.73 -2.99 4.04
CA ASN A 68 6.69 -3.44 5.05
C ASN A 68 8.09 -2.80 4.88
N HIS A 69 8.38 -2.25 3.70
CA HIS A 69 9.62 -1.49 3.44
C HIS A 69 9.43 0.01 3.69
N GLU A 70 8.90 0.37 4.88
CA GLU A 70 8.67 1.75 5.28
C GLU A 70 9.42 2.10 6.56
N ASN A 71 9.88 3.34 6.67
CA ASN A 71 10.41 3.86 7.92
C ASN A 71 9.26 4.27 8.86
N TYR A 72 8.63 3.29 9.51
CA TYR A 72 7.54 3.55 10.46
C TYR A 72 7.95 4.49 11.58
N GLY A 73 9.20 4.39 12.05
CA GLY A 73 9.72 5.30 13.07
C GLY A 73 9.72 6.77 12.63
N TRP A 74 9.89 7.06 11.34
CA TRP A 74 9.76 8.42 10.80
C TRP A 74 8.30 8.78 10.50
N ILE A 75 7.55 7.88 9.85
CA ILE A 75 6.16 8.12 9.43
C ILE A 75 5.27 8.44 10.63
N MET A 76 5.35 7.65 11.70
CA MET A 76 4.50 7.81 12.88
C MET A 76 4.77 9.12 13.68
N ARG A 77 5.89 9.78 13.41
CA ARG A 77 6.17 11.13 13.95
C ARG A 77 5.60 12.26 13.10
N GLN A 78 5.07 11.95 11.89
CA GLN A 78 4.47 12.97 11.04
C GLN A 78 3.09 13.39 11.58
N PRO A 79 2.66 14.63 11.32
CA PRO A 79 1.35 15.11 11.77
C PRO A 79 0.22 14.23 11.20
N VAL A 80 -0.72 13.85 12.06
CA VAL A 80 -1.97 13.24 11.61
C VAL A 80 -2.94 14.36 11.27
N THR A 81 -3.38 14.38 10.02
CA THR A 81 -4.28 15.40 9.48
C THR A 81 -5.51 14.77 8.84
N ARG A 82 -6.48 15.59 8.44
CA ARG A 82 -7.65 15.13 7.70
C ARG A 82 -7.60 15.65 6.27
N ARG A 83 -7.48 14.73 5.30
CA ARG A 83 -7.54 15.01 3.86
C ARG A 83 -8.43 13.98 3.17
N TYR A 84 -9.06 14.36 2.08
CA TYR A 84 -9.88 13.46 1.24
C TYR A 84 -10.97 12.70 2.02
N GLY A 85 -11.49 13.31 3.10
CA GLY A 85 -12.53 12.71 3.94
C GLY A 85 -12.04 11.72 5.02
N CYS A 86 -10.76 11.44 5.11
CA CYS A 86 -10.17 10.48 6.05
C CYS A 86 -9.01 11.08 6.86
N GLN A 87 -8.59 10.39 7.91
CA GLN A 87 -7.38 10.70 8.68
C GLN A 87 -6.17 9.97 8.09
N GLY A 88 -5.00 10.59 8.17
CA GLY A 88 -3.75 10.01 7.70
C GLY A 88 -2.54 10.85 8.09
N TYR A 89 -1.35 10.29 7.90
CA TYR A 89 -0.09 11.01 8.08
C TYR A 89 0.14 11.97 6.93
N ASP A 90 0.45 13.22 7.27
CA ASP A 90 0.88 14.25 6.32
C ASP A 90 2.38 14.14 6.11
N LEU A 91 2.80 13.55 4.99
CA LEU A 91 4.22 13.36 4.66
C LEU A 91 4.82 14.56 3.93
N GLY A 92 4.06 15.66 3.89
CA GLY A 92 4.46 16.91 3.25
C GLY A 92 3.94 17.07 1.82
N GLY A 93 3.61 18.31 1.44
CA GLY A 93 3.11 18.63 0.11
C GLY A 93 1.81 17.90 -0.24
N LYS A 94 1.86 17.04 -1.26
CA LYS A 94 0.72 16.26 -1.72
C LYS A 94 0.74 14.80 -1.25
N LEU A 95 1.75 14.42 -0.47
CA LEU A 95 1.93 13.08 0.06
C LEU A 95 1.05 12.89 1.30
N PHE A 96 0.28 11.84 1.29
CA PHE A 96 -0.64 11.52 2.38
C PHE A 96 -0.77 10.01 2.54
N ALA A 97 -0.55 9.50 3.75
CA ALA A 97 -0.73 8.09 4.05
C ALA A 97 -1.97 7.90 4.93
N PRO A 98 -3.11 7.43 4.38
CA PRO A 98 -4.30 7.14 5.17
C PRO A 98 -3.99 6.16 6.31
N LEU A 99 -4.57 6.41 7.49
CA LEU A 99 -4.47 5.47 8.61
C LEU A 99 -5.15 4.13 8.26
N PRO A 100 -4.80 3.03 8.94
CA PRO A 100 -5.41 1.72 8.72
C PRO A 100 -6.94 1.78 8.77
N GLY A 101 -7.60 1.17 7.80
CA GLY A 101 -9.06 1.10 7.71
C GLY A 101 -9.75 2.40 7.26
N GLN A 102 -9.00 3.47 7.01
CA GLN A 102 -9.59 4.72 6.55
C GLN A 102 -10.01 4.63 5.08
N THR A 103 -11.07 5.38 4.75
CA THR A 103 -11.59 5.48 3.38
C THR A 103 -11.44 6.91 2.88
N ALA A 104 -10.56 7.10 1.90
CA ALA A 104 -10.43 8.37 1.18
C ALA A 104 -11.45 8.47 0.04
N THR A 105 -11.92 9.70 -0.23
CA THR A 105 -12.81 9.99 -1.36
C THR A 105 -12.11 10.92 -2.35
N LEU A 106 -11.95 10.46 -3.58
CA LEU A 106 -11.34 11.21 -4.68
C LEU A 106 -12.23 11.12 -5.92
N GLY A 107 -12.61 12.25 -6.50
CA GLY A 107 -13.45 12.27 -7.69
C GLY A 107 -14.75 11.47 -7.57
N GLY A 108 -15.33 11.41 -6.38
CA GLY A 108 -16.55 10.64 -6.08
C GLY A 108 -16.32 9.14 -5.85
N ARG A 109 -15.10 8.64 -5.99
CA ARG A 109 -14.75 7.23 -5.73
C ARG A 109 -14.16 7.06 -4.34
N ARG A 110 -14.45 5.92 -3.69
CA ARG A 110 -14.04 5.57 -2.34
C ARG A 110 -12.94 4.54 -2.36
N PHE A 111 -11.81 4.88 -1.70
CA PHE A 111 -10.60 4.07 -1.60
C PHE A 111 -10.39 3.68 -0.13
N TRP A 112 -10.53 2.41 0.20
CA TRP A 112 -10.26 1.90 1.54
C TRP A 112 -8.83 1.37 1.61
N PHE A 113 -8.11 1.69 2.71
CA PHE A 113 -6.69 1.40 2.86
C PHE A 113 -6.44 0.40 3.98
N TYR A 114 -5.67 -0.65 3.67
CA TYR A 114 -5.17 -1.60 4.67
C TYR A 114 -3.66 -1.77 4.49
N PRO A 115 -2.82 -1.17 5.36
CA PRO A 115 -1.37 -1.18 5.26
C PRO A 115 -0.75 -2.48 5.75
N GLY A 116 0.56 -2.61 5.49
CA GLY A 116 1.45 -3.59 6.06
C GLY A 116 1.60 -4.86 5.25
N GLY A 117 2.72 -5.49 5.51
CA GLY A 117 3.13 -6.78 4.97
C GLY A 117 4.12 -7.44 5.94
N PHE A 118 4.22 -8.76 5.93
CA PHE A 118 5.18 -9.46 6.75
C PHE A 118 6.54 -9.54 6.06
N SER A 119 7.58 -9.00 6.69
CA SER A 119 8.96 -9.06 6.20
C SER A 119 9.55 -10.46 6.40
N ILE A 120 9.54 -11.28 5.34
CA ILE A 120 10.10 -12.63 5.38
C ILE A 120 11.63 -12.66 5.58
N ASP A 121 12.29 -11.56 5.25
CA ASP A 121 13.73 -11.32 5.37
C ASP A 121 14.11 -10.60 6.68
N PHE A 122 13.23 -10.58 7.68
CA PHE A 122 13.41 -9.87 8.95
C PHE A 122 14.75 -10.13 9.62
N PHE A 123 15.28 -11.36 9.48
CA PHE A 123 16.56 -11.79 10.06
C PHE A 123 17.79 -11.12 9.41
N LEU A 124 17.63 -10.49 8.25
CA LEU A 124 18.68 -9.72 7.55
C LEU A 124 18.58 -8.23 7.87
N ARG A 125 17.57 -7.80 8.60
CA ARG A 125 17.25 -6.40 8.87
C ARG A 125 17.53 -6.01 10.31
N GLN A 126 17.65 -4.72 10.56
CA GLN A 126 17.89 -4.16 11.88
C GLN A 126 16.63 -3.48 12.42
N THR A 127 16.13 -3.98 13.55
CA THR A 127 14.96 -3.39 14.23
C THR A 127 15.19 -1.91 14.60
N GLY A 128 14.20 -1.09 14.30
CA GLY A 128 14.24 0.36 14.52
C GLY A 128 15.04 1.15 13.48
N VAL A 129 15.62 0.46 12.48
CA VAL A 129 16.36 1.08 11.37
C VAL A 129 15.65 0.82 10.04
N ASP A 130 15.47 -0.44 9.69
CA ASP A 130 14.87 -0.89 8.43
C ASP A 130 13.87 -2.05 8.62
N LEU A 131 13.61 -2.43 9.88
CA LEU A 131 12.53 -3.32 10.31
C LEU A 131 11.79 -2.70 11.49
N PHE A 132 10.47 -2.72 11.44
CA PHE A 132 9.60 -2.19 12.48
C PHE A 132 8.45 -3.16 12.75
N GLY A 133 8.17 -3.47 14.03
CA GLY A 133 7.00 -4.27 14.38
C GLY A 133 5.68 -3.65 13.90
N ASP A 134 5.67 -2.33 13.72
CA ASP A 134 4.53 -1.56 13.21
C ASP A 134 4.21 -1.79 11.72
N GLU A 135 5.05 -2.54 10.99
CA GLU A 135 4.70 -3.04 9.66
C GLU A 135 3.45 -3.93 9.70
N LEU A 136 3.13 -4.49 10.88
CA LEU A 136 1.94 -5.27 11.14
C LEU A 136 1.06 -4.56 12.19
N LEU A 137 -0.23 -4.50 11.97
CA LEU A 137 -1.17 -4.02 12.99
C LEU A 137 -1.19 -4.96 14.19
N THR A 138 -1.51 -4.42 15.36
CA THR A 138 -1.83 -5.31 16.51
C THR A 138 -3.11 -6.10 16.21
N GLY A 139 -3.30 -7.23 16.88
CA GLY A 139 -4.54 -8.01 16.74
C GLY A 139 -5.80 -7.20 17.04
N GLU A 140 -5.75 -6.31 18.04
CA GLU A 140 -6.86 -5.41 18.39
C GLU A 140 -7.13 -4.38 17.29
N GLN A 141 -6.09 -3.72 16.77
CA GLN A 141 -6.24 -2.76 15.66
C GLN A 141 -6.83 -3.45 14.41
N ALA A 142 -6.31 -4.61 14.05
CA ALA A 142 -6.80 -5.37 12.90
C ALA A 142 -8.26 -5.77 13.07
N ALA A 143 -8.66 -6.26 14.26
CA ALA A 143 -10.05 -6.61 14.56
C ALA A 143 -10.98 -5.40 14.48
N ALA A 144 -10.56 -4.25 15.02
CA ALA A 144 -11.35 -3.02 14.96
C ALA A 144 -11.54 -2.52 13.51
N VAL A 145 -10.47 -2.54 12.70
CA VAL A 145 -10.51 -2.17 11.28
C VAL A 145 -11.46 -3.08 10.50
N MET A 146 -11.41 -4.39 10.74
CA MET A 146 -12.27 -5.36 10.06
C MET A 146 -13.74 -5.22 10.49
N ALA A 147 -13.98 -5.04 11.78
CA ALA A 147 -15.34 -4.80 12.29
C ALA A 147 -15.97 -3.53 11.67
N ASP A 148 -15.16 -2.47 11.52
CA ASP A 148 -15.61 -1.22 10.85
C ASP A 148 -15.87 -1.46 9.36
N TYR A 149 -14.99 -2.17 8.66
CA TYR A 149 -15.16 -2.50 7.23
C TYR A 149 -16.51 -3.21 6.98
N PHE A 150 -16.82 -4.25 7.76
CA PHE A 150 -18.03 -5.04 7.55
C PHE A 150 -19.33 -4.30 7.89
N ARG A 151 -19.26 -3.21 8.67
CA ARG A 151 -20.41 -2.33 8.94
C ARG A 151 -20.68 -1.30 7.85
N ARG A 152 -19.67 -1.01 7.00
CA ARG A 152 -19.78 0.04 5.97
C ARG A 152 -20.20 -0.53 4.62
N GLN A 153 -20.56 0.38 3.73
CA GLN A 153 -20.72 0.04 2.32
C GLN A 153 -19.39 -0.36 1.70
N VAL A 154 -19.43 -1.33 0.79
CA VAL A 154 -18.25 -1.77 0.03
C VAL A 154 -17.64 -0.57 -0.72
N PRO A 155 -16.33 -0.32 -0.57
CA PRO A 155 -15.67 0.76 -1.29
C PRO A 155 -15.57 0.46 -2.79
N ASP A 156 -15.29 1.49 -3.61
CA ASP A 156 -15.03 1.28 -5.03
C ASP A 156 -13.69 0.54 -5.22
N TYR A 157 -12.71 0.87 -4.37
CA TYR A 157 -11.38 0.27 -4.40
C TYR A 157 -10.92 -0.13 -3.00
N ILE A 158 -10.34 -1.32 -2.90
CA ILE A 158 -9.47 -1.69 -1.79
C ILE A 158 -8.03 -1.48 -2.23
N ILE A 159 -7.26 -0.81 -1.38
CA ILE A 159 -5.83 -0.61 -1.53
C ILE A 159 -5.16 -1.24 -0.31
N SER A 160 -4.42 -2.30 -0.53
CA SER A 160 -3.61 -2.92 0.50
C SER A 160 -2.18 -3.08 0.01
N HIS A 161 -1.26 -3.39 0.92
CA HIS A 161 0.07 -3.78 0.47
C HIS A 161 0.11 -5.28 0.21
N ASP A 162 -0.30 -6.08 1.18
CA ASP A 162 -0.41 -7.54 1.01
C ASP A 162 -1.81 -7.93 0.47
N ALA A 163 -1.96 -9.18 0.06
CA ALA A 163 -3.19 -9.75 -0.49
C ALA A 163 -3.82 -10.81 0.43
N PRO A 164 -5.11 -11.14 0.25
CA PRO A 164 -5.75 -12.23 0.99
C PRO A 164 -5.02 -13.57 0.78
N ARG A 165 -4.81 -14.32 1.86
CA ARG A 165 -4.05 -15.58 1.80
C ARG A 165 -4.66 -16.61 0.84
N SER A 166 -6.00 -16.68 0.77
CA SER A 166 -6.70 -17.61 -0.13
C SER A 166 -6.49 -17.24 -1.59
N PHE A 167 -6.39 -15.94 -1.92
CA PHE A 167 -6.03 -15.47 -3.24
C PHE A 167 -4.57 -15.87 -3.58
N ILE A 168 -3.63 -15.64 -2.65
CA ILE A 168 -2.21 -15.98 -2.83
C ILE A 168 -2.05 -17.48 -3.05
N LEU A 169 -2.68 -18.29 -2.22
CA LEU A 169 -2.62 -19.75 -2.36
C LEU A 169 -3.18 -20.21 -3.71
N LYS A 170 -4.33 -19.68 -4.12
CA LYS A 170 -5.00 -20.06 -5.36
C LYS A 170 -4.24 -19.65 -6.62
N HIS A 171 -3.69 -18.44 -6.65
CA HIS A 171 -3.15 -17.82 -7.86
C HIS A 171 -1.63 -17.79 -7.92
N PHE A 172 -0.95 -17.77 -6.76
CA PHE A 172 0.52 -17.77 -6.69
C PHE A 172 1.09 -19.12 -6.29
N GLY A 173 0.26 -20.03 -5.77
CA GLY A 173 0.65 -21.43 -5.51
C GLY A 173 1.49 -21.65 -4.25
N PHE A 174 1.61 -20.67 -3.36
CA PHE A 174 2.34 -20.84 -2.10
C PHE A 174 1.49 -20.47 -0.88
N PRO A 175 1.63 -21.24 0.24
CA PRO A 175 0.89 -20.95 1.46
C PRO A 175 1.55 -19.80 2.23
N ILE A 176 0.74 -18.88 2.73
CA ILE A 176 1.18 -17.85 3.70
C ILE A 176 1.26 -18.48 5.09
N ARG A 177 2.32 -18.18 5.81
CA ARG A 177 2.55 -18.58 7.20
C ARG A 177 2.49 -17.38 8.12
N LEU A 178 2.06 -17.60 9.36
CA LEU A 178 2.13 -16.58 10.40
C LEU A 178 3.59 -16.25 10.73
N PRO A 179 3.87 -15.03 11.22
CA PRO A 179 5.20 -14.66 11.68
C PRO A 179 5.69 -15.65 12.74
N PRO A 180 6.92 -16.18 12.60
CA PRO A 180 7.47 -17.11 13.58
C PRO A 180 7.86 -16.39 14.89
N ASP A 181 8.04 -17.13 15.98
CA ASP A 181 8.49 -16.59 17.27
C ASP A 181 9.78 -15.78 17.15
N ALA A 182 10.68 -16.20 16.25
CA ALA A 182 11.92 -15.48 15.96
C ALA A 182 11.70 -14.05 15.45
N TYR A 183 10.63 -13.78 14.69
CA TYR A 183 10.26 -12.44 14.27
C TYR A 183 9.91 -11.56 15.48
N TYR A 184 9.08 -12.07 16.36
CA TYR A 184 8.67 -11.34 17.56
C TYR A 184 9.85 -11.08 18.50
N ALA A 185 10.72 -12.06 18.68
CA ALA A 185 11.96 -11.89 19.44
C ALA A 185 12.88 -10.84 18.81
N HIS A 186 12.97 -10.82 17.47
CA HIS A 186 13.81 -9.88 16.73
C HIS A 186 13.27 -8.44 16.78
N THR A 187 11.97 -8.27 16.71
CA THR A 187 11.29 -6.94 16.77
C THR A 187 11.05 -6.45 18.21
N GLY A 188 11.30 -7.29 19.22
CA GLY A 188 11.01 -6.96 20.62
C GLY A 188 9.52 -7.01 20.96
N GLU A 189 8.73 -7.68 20.15
CA GLU A 189 7.29 -7.79 20.30
C GLU A 189 6.90 -9.09 21.03
N ARG A 190 5.71 -9.09 21.63
CA ARG A 190 5.16 -10.33 22.23
C ARG A 190 4.66 -11.26 21.11
N THR A 191 5.04 -12.53 21.17
CA THR A 191 4.57 -13.56 20.23
C THR A 191 3.06 -13.50 20.04
N GLY A 192 2.62 -13.48 18.77
CA GLY A 192 1.23 -13.41 18.39
C GLY A 192 0.53 -12.07 18.61
N SER A 193 1.27 -11.00 18.98
CA SER A 193 0.70 -9.67 19.21
C SER A 193 0.30 -8.95 17.92
N ARG A 194 0.86 -9.36 16.79
CA ARG A 194 0.67 -8.70 15.49
C ARG A 194 -0.17 -9.56 14.53
N ALA A 195 -1.03 -8.92 13.77
CA ALA A 195 -1.92 -9.55 12.82
C ALA A 195 -1.32 -9.53 11.41
N HIS A 196 -1.13 -10.70 10.81
CA HIS A 196 -0.65 -10.80 9.44
C HIS A 196 -1.74 -10.32 8.45
N PRO A 197 -1.46 -9.35 7.57
CA PRO A 197 -2.46 -8.76 6.66
C PRO A 197 -3.18 -9.79 5.80
N ALA A 198 -2.46 -10.78 5.24
CA ALA A 198 -3.06 -11.79 4.38
C ALA A 198 -4.16 -12.61 5.07
N PHE A 199 -4.02 -12.88 6.38
CA PHE A 199 -5.06 -13.55 7.16
C PHE A 199 -6.20 -12.60 7.53
N THR A 200 -5.88 -11.36 7.85
CA THR A 200 -6.88 -10.35 8.21
C THR A 200 -7.79 -9.98 7.03
N LEU A 201 -7.22 -9.90 5.83
CA LEU A 201 -7.94 -9.54 4.61
C LEU A 201 -8.75 -10.70 4.00
N ASP A 202 -8.44 -11.94 4.38
CA ASP A 202 -9.05 -13.15 3.82
C ASP A 202 -10.60 -13.19 3.94
N PRO A 203 -11.22 -12.79 5.08
CA PRO A 203 -12.67 -12.74 5.19
C PRO A 203 -13.35 -11.82 4.17
N ILE A 204 -12.72 -10.70 3.78
CA ILE A 204 -13.26 -9.80 2.75
C ILE A 204 -13.29 -10.52 1.40
N TYR A 205 -12.20 -11.21 1.05
CA TYR A 205 -12.08 -11.96 -0.19
C TYR A 205 -13.07 -13.12 -0.26
N LEU A 206 -13.13 -13.95 0.79
CA LEU A 206 -14.04 -15.11 0.85
C LEU A 206 -15.51 -14.71 0.81
N ALA A 207 -15.85 -13.58 1.43
CA ALA A 207 -17.21 -13.03 1.39
C ALA A 207 -17.53 -12.29 0.07
N ARG A 208 -16.60 -12.21 -0.86
CA ARG A 208 -16.73 -11.43 -2.13
C ARG A 208 -17.17 -9.99 -1.89
N ARG A 209 -16.71 -9.38 -0.80
CA ARG A 209 -17.16 -8.06 -0.36
C ARG A 209 -16.21 -6.97 -0.82
N TYR A 210 -15.91 -6.93 -2.13
CA TYR A 210 -15.05 -5.94 -2.79
C TYR A 210 -15.48 -5.72 -4.25
N ASN A 211 -15.12 -4.55 -4.81
CA ASN A 211 -15.31 -4.25 -6.23
C ASN A 211 -13.99 -4.41 -7.00
N LYS A 212 -13.01 -3.52 -6.77
CA LYS A 212 -11.66 -3.61 -7.32
C LYS A 212 -10.66 -3.59 -6.17
N TRP A 213 -9.57 -4.32 -6.31
CA TRP A 213 -8.55 -4.44 -5.28
C TRP A 213 -7.16 -4.38 -5.90
N TYR A 214 -6.35 -3.38 -5.49
CA TYR A 214 -4.97 -3.22 -5.92
C TYR A 214 -4.04 -3.45 -4.73
N PHE A 215 -2.94 -4.18 -4.97
CA PHE A 215 -1.95 -4.52 -3.95
C PHE A 215 -0.54 -4.66 -4.57
N GLY A 216 0.52 -4.73 -3.74
CA GLY A 216 1.92 -4.93 -4.11
C GLY A 216 2.54 -6.16 -3.48
N HIS A 217 3.68 -6.00 -2.79
CA HIS A 217 4.35 -6.95 -1.90
C HIS A 217 4.93 -8.21 -2.57
N HIS A 218 4.21 -8.81 -3.51
CA HIS A 218 4.60 -10.10 -4.11
C HIS A 218 5.48 -9.95 -5.35
N HIS A 219 5.84 -8.74 -5.74
CA HIS A 219 6.68 -8.42 -6.90
C HIS A 219 6.21 -9.13 -8.19
N LYS A 220 4.91 -9.14 -8.42
CA LYS A 220 4.27 -9.71 -9.59
C LYS A 220 3.35 -8.69 -10.26
N ASP A 221 3.26 -8.78 -11.58
CA ASP A 221 2.22 -8.12 -12.34
C ASP A 221 1.19 -9.19 -12.71
N TYR A 222 0.09 -9.21 -11.99
CA TYR A 222 -0.91 -10.26 -12.12
C TYR A 222 -2.32 -9.76 -11.81
N GLU A 223 -3.31 -10.24 -12.54
CA GLU A 223 -4.72 -9.91 -12.30
C GLU A 223 -5.60 -11.16 -12.37
N ALA A 224 -6.46 -11.29 -11.38
CA ALA A 224 -7.55 -12.26 -11.35
C ALA A 224 -8.67 -11.77 -10.41
N GLU A 225 -9.92 -12.14 -10.69
CA GLU A 225 -11.06 -11.91 -9.78
C GLU A 225 -11.23 -10.47 -9.30
N ASN A 226 -10.89 -9.47 -10.13
CA ASN A 226 -10.84 -8.04 -9.80
C ASN A 226 -9.79 -7.66 -8.74
N LEU A 227 -8.84 -8.53 -8.45
CA LEU A 227 -7.63 -8.23 -7.68
C LEU A 227 -6.45 -8.09 -8.64
N ARG A 228 -5.63 -7.07 -8.43
CA ARG A 228 -4.43 -6.84 -9.23
C ARG A 228 -3.22 -6.58 -8.36
N CYS A 229 -2.21 -7.43 -8.52
CA CYS A 229 -0.86 -7.22 -8.00
C CYS A 229 -0.10 -6.30 -8.95
N LEU A 230 0.60 -5.32 -8.40
CA LEU A 230 1.37 -4.33 -9.15
C LEU A 230 2.83 -4.35 -8.71
N TYR A 231 3.73 -4.50 -9.68
CA TYR A 231 5.17 -4.37 -9.46
C TYR A 231 5.82 -3.48 -10.52
N ARG A 232 6.08 -4.01 -11.72
CA ARG A 232 6.64 -3.23 -12.84
C ARG A 232 5.56 -2.46 -13.59
N GLN A 233 4.41 -3.09 -13.78
CA GLN A 233 3.26 -2.45 -14.38
C GLN A 233 2.58 -1.49 -13.43
N MET A 234 1.97 -0.49 -14.02
CA MET A 234 1.06 0.45 -13.36
C MET A 234 -0.27 0.45 -14.10
N VAL A 235 -1.33 0.90 -13.45
CA VAL A 235 -2.65 0.98 -14.06
C VAL A 235 -3.14 2.40 -14.01
N LEU A 236 -3.43 2.98 -15.18
CA LEU A 236 -4.14 4.24 -15.28
C LEU A 236 -5.64 3.97 -15.47
N GLU A 237 -6.46 4.56 -14.63
CA GLU A 237 -7.93 4.49 -14.75
C GLU A 237 -8.53 5.89 -14.81
N ASP A 238 -9.46 6.12 -15.72
CA ASP A 238 -10.26 7.34 -15.77
C ASP A 238 -11.56 7.14 -15.00
N SER A 239 -11.80 7.98 -13.98
CA SER A 239 -12.97 7.85 -13.11
C SER A 239 -14.30 8.17 -13.79
N LEU A 240 -14.28 8.88 -14.92
CA LEU A 240 -15.48 9.27 -15.66
C LEU A 240 -15.90 8.19 -16.66
N THR A 241 -14.94 7.65 -17.40
CA THR A 241 -15.21 6.65 -18.43
C THR A 241 -15.12 5.22 -17.91
N GLY A 242 -14.41 5.00 -16.80
CA GLY A 242 -14.05 3.66 -16.30
C GLY A 242 -12.98 2.97 -17.15
N GLU A 243 -12.45 3.67 -18.16
CA GLU A 243 -11.40 3.13 -19.02
C GLU A 243 -10.12 2.86 -18.23
N THR A 244 -9.55 1.68 -18.43
CA THR A 244 -8.34 1.22 -17.76
C THR A 244 -7.26 0.94 -18.78
N ARG A 245 -6.04 1.47 -18.53
CA ARG A 245 -4.87 1.26 -19.37
C ARG A 245 -3.69 0.78 -18.54
N ILE A 246 -3.03 -0.30 -18.98
CA ILE A 246 -1.78 -0.77 -18.38
C ILE A 246 -0.64 0.08 -18.91
N ILE A 247 0.20 0.54 -18.01
CA ILE A 247 1.44 1.27 -18.28
C ILE A 247 2.60 0.34 -17.93
N SER A 248 3.35 -0.06 -18.93
CA SER A 248 4.51 -0.94 -18.78
C SER A 248 5.76 -0.15 -19.22
N PRO A 249 6.53 0.40 -18.27
CA PRO A 249 7.81 1.03 -18.59
C PRO A 249 8.72 0.05 -19.31
N ALA A 250 9.40 0.51 -20.34
CA ALA A 250 10.49 -0.26 -20.93
C ALA A 250 11.57 -0.44 -19.84
N GLY A 251 12.00 -1.69 -19.62
CA GLY A 251 12.96 -2.08 -18.59
C GLY A 251 14.37 -1.54 -18.86
#